data_212d713bbefb7d26fe80665d362d3382
#
_entry.id   212d713bbefb7d26fe80665d362d3382
#
_cell.length_a   1.000
_cell.length_b   1.000
_cell.length_c   1.000
_cell.angle_alpha   90.00
_cell.angle_beta   90.00
_cell.angle_gamma   90.00
#
_symmetry.space_group_name_H-M   'P 1'
#
loop_
_entity.id
_entity.type
_entity.pdbx_description
1 polymer ?
#
loop_
_entity_poly.entity_id
_entity_poly.type
_entity_poly.pdbx_seq_one_letter_code
_entity_poly.pdbx_strand_id
1 'polypeptide(L)'
;MIGTQLRSARLPVLVLALGASSCVSQQQYDDAVALAKHHQTTLHEREQYIARLESERDQLKRQLALDQVAALSNAGYGDELDSRLSELQRKIDGLGRPLNDIERFDVEGGYVLLVQDKILFDLGSSELSGEGKSSVAKVAEEIESRPHGRVWVRGHTDSTPMVKPSTKERYPHGNLQLSAARAVEVAAALIATGKVPQQDVVVAGFGQHDPVKPNDNTDNKRMNRRVEIFVADAAGSASK
;
A
#
# COMPACT_ATOMS: atom_id res chain seq x y z
N MET A 1 74.98 -57.45 -2.16
CA MET A 1 74.15 -56.87 -1.06
C MET A 1 73.16 -55.96 -1.67
N ILE A 2 71.93 -56.30 -1.54
CA ILE A 2 70.78 -55.87 -2.33
C ILE A 2 70.25 -54.53 -1.74
N GLY A 3 70.30 -53.47 -2.53
CA GLY A 3 69.74 -52.18 -2.18
C GLY A 3 68.40 -51.95 -2.86
N THR A 4 67.38 -52.00 -2.06
CA THR A 4 65.95 -51.81 -2.49
C THR A 4 65.66 -50.35 -2.70
N GLN A 5 65.39 -49.92 -3.92
CA GLN A 5 64.93 -48.58 -4.31
C GLN A 5 63.38 -48.47 -4.08
N LEU A 6 62.99 -47.71 -3.12
CA LEU A 6 61.58 -47.33 -3.00
C LEU A 6 61.23 -46.20 -3.99
N ARG A 7 60.43 -46.53 -4.97
CA ARG A 7 59.81 -45.56 -5.90
C ARG A 7 58.62 -44.90 -5.21
N SER A 8 58.75 -43.62 -4.89
CA SER A 8 57.65 -42.78 -4.43
C SER A 8 56.72 -42.44 -5.57
N ALA A 9 55.53 -43.05 -5.58
CA ALA A 9 54.47 -42.69 -6.47
C ALA A 9 53.82 -41.36 -6.03
N ARG A 10 53.99 -40.31 -6.83
CA ARG A 10 53.30 -39.06 -6.66
C ARG A 10 51.94 -39.21 -7.36
N LEU A 11 50.84 -39.28 -6.56
CA LEU A 11 49.48 -39.11 -7.05
C LEU A 11 49.25 -37.62 -7.38
N PRO A 12 48.73 -37.31 -8.57
CA PRO A 12 48.25 -35.95 -8.83
C PRO A 12 46.92 -35.73 -8.10
N VAL A 13 46.91 -34.78 -7.20
CA VAL A 13 45.67 -34.26 -6.60
C VAL A 13 44.94 -33.46 -7.67
N LEU A 14 43.89 -34.05 -8.22
CA LEU A 14 42.98 -33.39 -9.14
C LEU A 14 42.06 -32.47 -8.30
N VAL A 15 42.40 -31.19 -8.19
CA VAL A 15 41.53 -30.18 -7.59
C VAL A 15 40.38 -29.89 -8.58
N LEU A 16 39.23 -30.53 -8.34
CA LEU A 16 38.01 -30.22 -9.04
C LEU A 16 37.49 -28.90 -8.49
N ALA A 17 37.79 -27.78 -9.14
CA ALA A 17 37.16 -26.48 -8.88
C ALA A 17 35.70 -26.55 -9.34
N LEU A 18 34.78 -26.85 -8.42
CA LEU A 18 33.35 -26.66 -8.61
C LEU A 18 33.09 -25.15 -8.63
N GLY A 19 33.20 -24.52 -9.78
CA GLY A 19 32.69 -23.23 -10.07
C GLY A 19 31.17 -23.31 -10.09
N ALA A 20 30.52 -23.02 -8.95
CA ALA A 20 29.08 -22.76 -8.92
C ALA A 20 28.85 -21.41 -9.63
N SER A 21 28.85 -21.43 -10.97
CA SER A 21 28.29 -20.33 -11.76
C SER A 21 26.78 -20.39 -11.60
N SER A 22 26.26 -19.62 -10.69
CA SER A 22 24.83 -19.30 -10.64
C SER A 22 24.52 -18.39 -11.85
N CYS A 23 24.57 -18.98 -13.05
CA CYS A 23 24.06 -18.30 -14.23
C CYS A 23 22.55 -18.30 -14.17
N VAL A 24 21.97 -17.15 -13.86
CA VAL A 24 20.57 -16.88 -14.19
C VAL A 24 20.42 -17.15 -15.69
N SER A 25 19.42 -17.93 -16.09
CA SER A 25 19.20 -18.21 -17.51
C SER A 25 18.94 -16.89 -18.24
N GLN A 26 19.45 -16.77 -19.47
CA GLN A 26 19.25 -15.59 -20.31
C GLN A 26 17.76 -15.20 -20.38
N GLN A 27 16.89 -16.19 -20.48
CA GLN A 27 15.44 -16.00 -20.51
C GLN A 27 14.90 -15.36 -19.23
N GLN A 28 15.34 -15.80 -18.04
CA GLN A 28 14.95 -15.19 -16.76
C GLN A 28 15.45 -13.75 -16.62
N TYR A 29 16.63 -13.46 -17.17
CA TYR A 29 17.15 -12.09 -17.21
C TYR A 29 16.32 -11.21 -18.15
N ASP A 30 16.02 -11.70 -19.35
CA ASP A 30 15.23 -10.97 -20.34
C ASP A 30 13.80 -10.72 -19.85
N ASP A 31 13.17 -11.71 -19.20
CA ASP A 31 11.85 -11.57 -18.56
C ASP A 31 11.88 -10.54 -17.42
N ALA A 32 12.92 -10.55 -16.60
CA ALA A 32 13.07 -9.58 -15.52
C ALA A 32 13.27 -8.15 -16.06
N VAL A 33 14.05 -7.99 -17.13
CA VAL A 33 14.26 -6.70 -17.81
C VAL A 33 12.95 -6.21 -18.46
N ALA A 34 12.20 -7.09 -19.12
CA ALA A 34 10.91 -6.76 -19.72
C ALA A 34 9.90 -6.33 -18.64
N LEU A 35 9.83 -7.04 -17.52
CA LEU A 35 8.98 -6.69 -16.37
C LEU A 35 9.39 -5.35 -15.76
N ALA A 36 10.67 -5.11 -15.54
CA ALA A 36 11.18 -3.84 -15.02
C ALA A 36 10.83 -2.68 -15.95
N LYS A 37 10.97 -2.87 -17.27
CA LYS A 37 10.59 -1.85 -18.27
C LYS A 37 9.10 -1.59 -18.27
N HIS A 38 8.28 -2.62 -18.15
CA HIS A 38 6.82 -2.48 -18.04
C HIS A 38 6.44 -1.68 -16.77
N HIS A 39 7.03 -2.01 -15.62
CA HIS A 39 6.80 -1.24 -14.39
C HIS A 39 7.25 0.22 -14.52
N GLN A 40 8.39 0.47 -15.16
CA GLN A 40 8.87 1.83 -15.38
C GLN A 40 7.90 2.63 -16.28
N THR A 41 7.37 2.02 -17.32
CA THR A 41 6.35 2.65 -18.19
C THR A 41 5.08 2.96 -17.39
N THR A 42 4.58 1.99 -16.62
CA THR A 42 3.40 2.16 -15.77
C THR A 42 3.60 3.26 -14.71
N LEU A 43 4.78 3.34 -14.09
CA LEU A 43 5.11 4.42 -13.16
C LEU A 43 5.08 5.78 -13.85
N HIS A 44 5.67 5.89 -15.03
CA HIS A 44 5.68 7.14 -15.80
C HIS A 44 4.28 7.59 -16.21
N GLU A 45 3.43 6.66 -16.64
CA GLU A 45 2.01 6.95 -16.95
C GLU A 45 1.25 7.43 -15.71
N ARG A 46 1.47 6.80 -14.55
CA ARG A 46 0.87 7.22 -13.27
C ARG A 46 1.36 8.59 -12.83
N GLU A 47 2.64 8.90 -12.98
CA GLU A 47 3.19 10.23 -12.69
C GLU A 47 2.56 11.30 -13.57
N GLN A 48 2.40 11.04 -14.87
CA GLN A 48 1.71 11.95 -15.79
C GLN A 48 0.24 12.14 -15.40
N TYR A 49 -0.44 11.06 -15.00
CA TYR A 49 -1.82 11.12 -14.54
C TYR A 49 -1.96 11.93 -13.26
N ILE A 50 -1.07 11.73 -12.29
CA ILE A 50 -1.02 12.53 -11.05
C ILE A 50 -0.80 14.01 -11.38
N ALA A 51 0.18 14.34 -12.23
CA ALA A 51 0.44 15.72 -12.63
C ALA A 51 -0.77 16.38 -13.31
N ARG A 52 -1.50 15.62 -14.12
CA ARG A 52 -2.75 16.08 -14.73
C ARG A 52 -3.83 16.37 -13.69
N LEU A 53 -4.04 15.45 -12.74
CA LEU A 53 -5.03 15.64 -11.67
C LEU A 53 -4.67 16.82 -10.77
N GLU A 54 -3.38 17.03 -10.47
CA GLU A 54 -2.91 18.19 -9.71
C GLU A 54 -3.19 19.49 -10.48
N SER A 55 -2.97 19.52 -11.79
CA SER A 55 -3.29 20.67 -12.63
C SER A 55 -4.80 20.96 -12.67
N GLU A 56 -5.63 19.92 -12.84
CA GLU A 56 -7.09 20.05 -12.82
C GLU A 56 -7.59 20.53 -11.45
N ARG A 57 -7.06 20.00 -10.34
CA ARG A 57 -7.35 20.46 -8.99
C ARG A 57 -7.02 21.95 -8.81
N ASP A 58 -5.87 22.40 -9.29
CA ASP A 58 -5.44 23.79 -9.15
C ASP A 58 -6.24 24.73 -10.05
N GLN A 59 -6.70 24.25 -11.20
CA GLN A 59 -7.66 24.99 -12.05
C GLN A 59 -9.00 25.16 -11.35
N LEU A 60 -9.54 24.08 -10.78
CA LEU A 60 -10.80 24.11 -10.04
C LEU A 60 -10.72 25.02 -8.81
N LYS A 61 -9.60 25.00 -8.07
CA LYS A 61 -9.35 25.94 -6.96
C LYS A 61 -9.35 27.39 -7.40
N ARG A 62 -8.70 27.70 -8.53
CA ARG A 62 -8.70 29.06 -9.08
C ARG A 62 -10.09 29.48 -9.52
N GLN A 63 -10.83 28.59 -10.14
CA GLN A 63 -12.20 28.85 -10.57
C GLN A 63 -13.13 29.12 -9.39
N LEU A 64 -13.02 28.29 -8.34
CA LEU A 64 -13.76 28.47 -7.09
C LEU A 64 -13.44 29.82 -6.42
N ALA A 65 -12.17 30.24 -6.39
CA ALA A 65 -11.77 31.53 -5.84
C ALA A 65 -12.31 32.71 -6.65
N LEU A 66 -12.34 32.61 -7.99
CA LEU A 66 -12.94 33.61 -8.86
C LEU A 66 -14.45 33.70 -8.68
N ASP A 67 -15.13 32.57 -8.56
CA ASP A 67 -16.58 32.50 -8.34
C ASP A 67 -16.95 33.06 -6.95
N GLN A 68 -16.14 32.84 -5.92
CA GLN A 68 -16.32 33.46 -4.60
C GLN A 68 -16.16 34.99 -4.64
N VAL A 69 -15.19 35.50 -5.38
CA VAL A 69 -15.01 36.98 -5.53
C VAL A 69 -16.16 37.59 -6.34
N ALA A 70 -16.65 36.91 -7.37
CA ALA A 70 -17.80 37.34 -8.16
C ALA A 70 -19.11 37.31 -7.33
N ALA A 71 -19.28 36.32 -6.44
CA ALA A 71 -20.43 36.22 -5.55
C ALA A 71 -20.46 37.31 -4.48
N LEU A 72 -19.31 37.77 -3.99
CA LEU A 72 -19.20 38.90 -3.07
C LEU A 72 -19.53 40.25 -3.73
N SER A 73 -19.43 40.34 -5.05
CA SER A 73 -19.71 41.57 -5.82
C SER A 73 -21.18 41.69 -6.27
N ASN A 74 -21.97 40.61 -6.20
CA ASN A 74 -23.37 40.58 -6.65
C ASN A 74 -24.29 40.02 -5.56
N ALA A 75 -24.76 40.86 -4.65
CA ALA A 75 -25.66 40.52 -3.52
C ALA A 75 -27.11 40.12 -3.95
N GLY A 76 -27.27 39.42 -5.06
CA GLY A 76 -28.56 39.01 -5.58
C GLY A 76 -28.71 37.51 -5.95
N TYR A 77 -27.65 36.68 -5.75
CA TYR A 77 -27.62 35.30 -6.25
C TYR A 77 -27.66 34.22 -5.14
N GLY A 78 -28.38 34.46 -4.03
CA GLY A 78 -28.43 33.47 -2.93
C GLY A 78 -28.92 32.09 -3.34
N ASP A 79 -29.97 31.99 -4.13
CA ASP A 79 -30.58 30.71 -4.52
C ASP A 79 -29.77 29.94 -5.56
N GLU A 80 -29.06 30.60 -6.46
CA GLU A 80 -28.21 29.97 -7.45
C GLU A 80 -26.91 29.48 -6.83
N LEU A 81 -26.38 30.21 -5.85
CA LEU A 81 -25.19 29.83 -5.09
C LEU A 81 -25.47 28.59 -4.22
N ASP A 82 -26.60 28.51 -3.55
CA ASP A 82 -27.02 27.36 -2.76
C ASP A 82 -27.27 26.12 -3.64
N SER A 83 -27.81 26.33 -4.84
CA SER A 83 -27.99 25.26 -5.83
C SER A 83 -26.64 24.70 -6.32
N ARG A 84 -25.67 25.56 -6.65
CA ARG A 84 -24.31 25.17 -7.06
C ARG A 84 -23.50 24.58 -5.93
N LEU A 85 -23.61 25.11 -4.71
CA LEU A 85 -23.01 24.51 -3.50
C LEU A 85 -23.54 23.09 -3.28
N SER A 86 -24.86 22.90 -3.43
CA SER A 86 -25.49 21.57 -3.28
C SER A 86 -25.08 20.61 -4.40
N GLU A 87 -24.80 21.10 -5.61
CA GLU A 87 -24.30 20.28 -6.72
C GLU A 87 -22.82 19.94 -6.55
N LEU A 88 -21.99 20.91 -6.11
CA LEU A 88 -20.59 20.69 -5.77
C LEU A 88 -20.45 19.74 -4.58
N GLN A 89 -21.30 19.89 -3.58
CA GLN A 89 -21.35 18.99 -2.43
C GLN A 89 -21.71 17.57 -2.87
N ARG A 90 -22.69 17.40 -3.76
CA ARG A 90 -23.02 16.09 -4.34
C ARG A 90 -21.90 15.53 -5.22
N LYS A 91 -21.15 16.37 -5.94
CA LYS A 91 -19.97 15.94 -6.71
C LYS A 91 -18.82 15.55 -5.79
N ILE A 92 -18.58 16.30 -4.70
CA ILE A 92 -17.61 15.96 -3.65
C ILE A 92 -18.01 14.67 -2.93
N ASP A 93 -19.28 14.52 -2.60
CA ASP A 93 -19.84 13.29 -2.00
C ASP A 93 -19.77 12.09 -2.97
N GLY A 94 -19.80 12.34 -4.27
CA GLY A 94 -19.62 11.34 -5.33
C GLY A 94 -18.16 11.00 -5.66
N LEU A 95 -17.20 11.86 -5.30
CA LEU A 95 -15.75 11.64 -5.47
C LEU A 95 -15.11 10.81 -4.33
N GLY A 96 -15.93 10.26 -3.46
CA GLY A 96 -15.51 9.48 -2.29
C GLY A 96 -15.62 10.32 -1.02
N ARG A 97 -16.58 9.98 -0.17
CA ARG A 97 -16.63 10.49 1.21
C ARG A 97 -15.28 10.24 1.84
N PRO A 98 -14.63 11.25 2.42
CA PRO A 98 -13.68 10.95 3.47
C PRO A 98 -14.50 10.31 4.60
N LEU A 99 -14.41 9.00 4.70
CA LEU A 99 -14.85 8.24 5.87
C LEU A 99 -13.89 8.63 6.98
N ASN A 100 -14.09 9.82 7.61
CA ASN A 100 -13.26 10.31 8.70
C ASN A 100 -11.98 9.47 8.87
N ASP A 101 -10.85 9.88 8.29
CA ASP A 101 -9.55 9.20 8.38
C ASP A 101 -9.32 7.93 7.50
N ILE A 102 -10.26 7.54 6.64
CA ILE A 102 -10.11 6.47 5.66
C ILE A 102 -10.15 7.09 4.26
N GLU A 103 -9.07 6.96 3.50
CA GLU A 103 -9.00 7.42 2.12
C GLU A 103 -9.36 6.26 1.17
N ARG A 104 -10.22 6.52 0.19
CA ARG A 104 -10.59 5.54 -0.82
C ARG A 104 -10.03 5.93 -2.18
N PHE A 105 -9.44 4.96 -2.86
CA PHE A 105 -8.91 5.08 -4.21
C PHE A 105 -9.48 3.97 -5.08
N ASP A 106 -10.20 4.34 -6.14
CA ASP A 106 -10.63 3.37 -7.15
C ASP A 106 -9.44 3.05 -8.07
N VAL A 107 -9.20 1.76 -8.30
CA VAL A 107 -8.08 1.24 -9.10
C VAL A 107 -8.59 0.16 -10.05
N GLU A 108 -7.80 -0.21 -11.05
CA GLU A 108 -8.16 -1.29 -11.95
C GLU A 108 -8.38 -2.61 -11.17
N GLY A 109 -9.54 -3.22 -11.36
CA GLY A 109 -9.93 -4.47 -10.72
C GLY A 109 -10.41 -4.34 -9.27
N GLY A 110 -10.74 -3.12 -8.80
CA GLY A 110 -11.29 -2.91 -7.47
C GLY A 110 -11.03 -1.52 -6.89
N TYR A 111 -10.86 -1.44 -5.59
CA TYR A 111 -10.53 -0.20 -4.89
C TYR A 111 -9.63 -0.46 -3.68
N VAL A 112 -8.91 0.56 -3.23
CA VAL A 112 -8.07 0.55 -2.05
C VAL A 112 -8.67 1.47 -0.98
N LEU A 113 -8.82 0.96 0.23
CA LEU A 113 -9.09 1.75 1.42
C LEU A 113 -7.78 1.89 2.19
N LEU A 114 -7.32 3.12 2.37
CA LEU A 114 -6.08 3.43 3.06
C LEU A 114 -6.39 4.00 4.44
N VAL A 115 -5.81 3.41 5.47
CA VAL A 115 -5.94 3.87 6.86
C VAL A 115 -4.55 4.11 7.43
N GLN A 116 -4.35 5.29 8.00
CA GLN A 116 -3.07 5.64 8.59
C GLN A 116 -2.82 4.89 9.90
N ASP A 117 -1.59 4.45 10.10
CA ASP A 117 -1.11 3.73 11.27
C ASP A 117 -1.49 4.36 12.62
N LYS A 118 -1.35 5.68 12.73
CA LYS A 118 -1.64 6.44 13.96
C LYS A 118 -3.11 6.35 14.41
N ILE A 119 -4.03 6.04 13.50
CA ILE A 119 -5.46 5.87 13.78
C ILE A 119 -5.71 4.46 14.30
N LEU A 120 -5.05 3.49 13.68
CA LEU A 120 -5.26 2.08 13.97
C LEU A 120 -4.57 1.61 15.24
N PHE A 121 -3.32 2.08 15.50
CA PHE A 121 -2.45 1.49 16.50
C PHE A 121 -1.77 2.53 17.38
N ASP A 122 -1.47 2.14 18.61
CA ASP A 122 -0.56 2.88 19.47
C ASP A 122 0.89 2.71 19.00
N LEU A 123 1.75 3.65 19.38
CA LEU A 123 3.15 3.72 18.94
C LEU A 123 3.91 2.43 19.26
N GLY A 124 4.36 1.73 18.23
CA GLY A 124 5.12 0.47 18.34
C GLY A 124 4.28 -0.75 18.70
N SER A 125 2.95 -0.63 18.66
CA SER A 125 1.99 -1.72 18.82
C SER A 125 1.46 -2.23 17.49
N SER A 126 1.00 -3.48 17.48
CA SER A 126 0.11 -4.04 16.47
C SER A 126 -1.32 -4.21 16.99
N GLU A 127 -1.57 -3.97 18.26
CA GLU A 127 -2.93 -4.06 18.82
C GLU A 127 -3.75 -2.84 18.41
N LEU A 128 -4.97 -3.08 17.93
CA LEU A 128 -5.87 -2.01 17.52
C LEU A 128 -6.32 -1.17 18.74
N SER A 129 -6.17 0.14 18.60
CA SER A 129 -6.75 1.11 19.52
C SER A 129 -8.29 1.09 19.49
N GLY A 130 -8.94 1.77 20.42
CA GLY A 130 -10.40 1.95 20.38
C GLY A 130 -10.89 2.66 19.10
N GLU A 131 -10.15 3.68 18.67
CA GLU A 131 -10.40 4.41 17.42
C GLU A 131 -10.13 3.51 16.20
N GLY A 132 -9.04 2.71 16.25
CA GLY A 132 -8.72 1.73 15.22
C GLY A 132 -9.82 0.69 15.01
N LYS A 133 -10.40 0.16 16.07
CA LYS A 133 -11.53 -0.78 15.99
C LYS A 133 -12.75 -0.13 15.34
N SER A 134 -13.04 1.13 15.70
CA SER A 134 -14.14 1.89 15.08
C SER A 134 -13.89 2.15 13.60
N SER A 135 -12.66 2.48 13.21
CA SER A 135 -12.29 2.70 11.82
C SER A 135 -12.37 1.41 11.01
N VAL A 136 -11.92 0.27 11.55
CA VAL A 136 -12.05 -1.05 10.88
C VAL A 136 -13.51 -1.45 10.72
N ALA A 137 -14.38 -1.13 11.68
CA ALA A 137 -15.82 -1.40 11.53
C ALA A 137 -16.44 -0.60 10.36
N LYS A 138 -16.07 0.67 10.19
CA LYS A 138 -16.50 1.48 9.02
C LYS A 138 -15.97 0.93 7.70
N VAL A 139 -14.71 0.46 7.69
CA VAL A 139 -14.13 -0.24 6.53
C VAL A 139 -14.95 -1.47 6.17
N ALA A 140 -15.34 -2.27 7.16
CA ALA A 140 -16.17 -3.45 6.94
C ALA A 140 -17.55 -3.11 6.37
N GLU A 141 -18.15 -2.00 6.81
CA GLU A 141 -19.42 -1.48 6.26
C GLU A 141 -19.29 -1.06 4.80
N GLU A 142 -18.19 -0.37 4.47
CA GLU A 142 -17.93 0.02 3.08
C GLU A 142 -17.72 -1.20 2.19
N ILE A 143 -16.99 -2.21 2.64
CA ILE A 143 -16.79 -3.46 1.90
C ILE A 143 -18.12 -4.20 1.69
N GLU A 144 -18.94 -4.35 2.74
CA GLU A 144 -20.25 -5.02 2.67
C GLU A 144 -21.24 -4.29 1.74
N SER A 145 -21.09 -2.98 1.58
CA SER A 145 -22.02 -2.15 0.79
C SER A 145 -22.13 -2.55 -0.68
N ARG A 146 -21.18 -3.35 -1.18
CA ARG A 146 -21.10 -3.76 -2.60
C ARG A 146 -20.65 -5.21 -2.73
N PRO A 147 -21.07 -5.92 -3.78
CA PRO A 147 -20.49 -7.21 -4.12
C PRO A 147 -18.97 -7.06 -4.33
N HIS A 148 -18.19 -7.90 -3.68
CA HIS A 148 -16.73 -7.84 -3.77
C HIS A 148 -16.13 -9.23 -3.95
N GLY A 149 -14.89 -9.29 -4.42
CA GLY A 149 -14.05 -10.48 -4.44
C GLY A 149 -13.15 -10.57 -3.22
N ARG A 150 -11.89 -10.93 -3.41
CA ARG A 150 -10.91 -11.03 -2.32
C ARG A 150 -10.56 -9.67 -1.73
N VAL A 151 -10.32 -9.68 -0.43
CA VAL A 151 -9.90 -8.52 0.37
C VAL A 151 -8.45 -8.73 0.82
N TRP A 152 -7.55 -7.88 0.35
CA TRP A 152 -6.12 -7.94 0.66
C TRP A 152 -5.77 -6.90 1.70
N VAL A 153 -5.40 -7.32 2.88
CA VAL A 153 -4.93 -6.42 3.95
C VAL A 153 -3.42 -6.36 3.91
N ARG A 154 -2.87 -5.20 3.61
CA ARG A 154 -1.44 -4.94 3.40
C ARG A 154 -0.93 -3.97 4.45
N GLY A 155 0.05 -4.39 5.25
CA GLY A 155 0.68 -3.54 6.26
C GLY A 155 2.00 -2.96 5.75
N HIS A 156 2.22 -1.67 6.02
CA HIS A 156 3.42 -0.93 5.66
C HIS A 156 4.00 -0.19 6.86
N THR A 157 5.30 -0.02 6.89
CA THR A 157 6.02 0.82 7.86
C THR A 157 6.87 1.85 7.13
N ASP A 158 7.37 2.82 7.87
CA ASP A 158 8.50 3.63 7.41
C ASP A 158 9.84 2.91 7.61
N SER A 159 10.93 3.57 7.23
CA SER A 159 12.29 3.04 7.37
C SER A 159 12.90 3.22 8.78
N THR A 160 12.13 3.72 9.75
CA THR A 160 12.66 3.96 11.11
C THR A 160 12.96 2.63 11.80
N PRO A 161 14.22 2.40 12.27
CA PRO A 161 14.56 1.20 13.00
C PRO A 161 13.81 1.12 14.33
N MET A 162 13.45 -0.09 14.73
CA MET A 162 12.93 -0.32 16.07
C MET A 162 14.04 -0.11 17.11
N VAL A 163 13.79 0.76 18.09
CA VAL A 163 14.78 1.08 19.13
C VAL A 163 14.44 0.48 20.49
N LYS A 164 13.14 0.39 20.83
CA LYS A 164 12.68 -0.13 22.13
C LYS A 164 12.96 -1.62 22.25
N PRO A 165 13.61 -2.09 23.35
CA PRO A 165 13.92 -3.51 23.56
C PRO A 165 12.68 -4.40 23.50
N SER A 166 11.58 -4.02 24.15
CA SER A 166 10.32 -4.78 24.16
C SER A 166 9.70 -4.92 22.76
N THR A 167 9.83 -3.89 21.89
CA THR A 167 9.38 -3.97 20.52
C THR A 167 10.27 -4.90 19.69
N LYS A 168 11.59 -4.86 19.89
CA LYS A 168 12.54 -5.78 19.23
C LYS A 168 12.30 -7.24 19.63
N GLU A 169 12.00 -7.47 20.89
CA GLU A 169 11.70 -8.81 21.41
C GLU A 169 10.38 -9.35 20.81
N ARG A 170 9.35 -8.52 20.70
CA ARG A 170 8.06 -8.89 20.11
C ARG A 170 8.16 -9.08 18.61
N TYR A 171 9.00 -8.30 17.92
CA TYR A 171 9.17 -8.33 16.45
C TYR A 171 10.64 -8.52 16.05
N PRO A 172 11.23 -9.70 16.29
CA PRO A 172 12.65 -9.96 16.01
C PRO A 172 13.05 -9.81 14.54
N HIS A 173 12.10 -9.93 13.62
CA HIS A 173 12.33 -9.67 12.18
C HIS A 173 12.03 -8.21 11.75
N GLY A 174 11.97 -7.29 12.71
CA GLY A 174 11.87 -5.85 12.47
C GLY A 174 10.55 -5.40 11.80
N ASN A 175 10.68 -4.39 10.98
CA ASN A 175 9.54 -3.71 10.32
C ASN A 175 8.69 -4.65 9.46
N LEU A 176 9.29 -5.67 8.87
CA LEU A 176 8.55 -6.67 8.09
C LEU A 176 7.55 -7.43 8.98
N GLN A 177 8.01 -7.91 10.14
CA GLN A 177 7.15 -8.64 11.06
C GLN A 177 6.10 -7.73 11.71
N LEU A 178 6.45 -6.49 12.06
CA LEU A 178 5.50 -5.53 12.61
C LEU A 178 4.38 -5.23 11.62
N SER A 179 4.73 -4.99 10.35
CA SER A 179 3.73 -4.71 9.31
C SER A 179 2.80 -5.89 9.06
N ALA A 180 3.35 -7.12 9.06
CA ALA A 180 2.54 -8.34 8.94
C ALA A 180 1.61 -8.54 10.16
N ALA A 181 2.11 -8.33 11.39
CA ALA A 181 1.31 -8.43 12.60
C ALA A 181 0.15 -7.43 12.61
N ARG A 182 0.39 -6.19 12.17
CA ARG A 182 -0.65 -5.16 12.03
C ARG A 182 -1.70 -5.52 10.99
N ALA A 183 -1.28 -6.05 9.86
CA ALA A 183 -2.19 -6.52 8.84
C ALA A 183 -3.05 -7.69 9.33
N VAL A 184 -2.49 -8.60 10.14
CA VAL A 184 -3.24 -9.70 10.78
C VAL A 184 -4.30 -9.16 11.75
N GLU A 185 -3.95 -8.18 12.59
CA GLU A 185 -4.90 -7.59 13.56
C GLU A 185 -6.07 -6.88 12.85
N VAL A 186 -5.78 -6.12 11.80
CA VAL A 186 -6.85 -5.48 10.98
C VAL A 186 -7.71 -6.55 10.31
N ALA A 187 -7.11 -7.57 9.71
CA ALA A 187 -7.84 -8.68 9.08
C ALA A 187 -8.73 -9.43 10.07
N ALA A 188 -8.20 -9.74 11.27
CA ALA A 188 -8.96 -10.40 12.34
C ALA A 188 -10.15 -9.53 12.78
N ALA A 189 -9.96 -8.22 12.92
CA ALA A 189 -11.03 -7.30 13.27
C ALA A 189 -12.09 -7.19 12.16
N LEU A 190 -11.70 -7.16 10.89
CA LEU A 190 -12.63 -7.19 9.75
C LEU A 190 -13.49 -8.47 9.76
N ILE A 191 -12.86 -9.61 9.93
CA ILE A 191 -13.55 -10.92 10.02
C ILE A 191 -14.51 -10.96 11.22
N ALA A 192 -14.08 -10.41 12.37
CA ALA A 192 -14.88 -10.39 13.59
C ALA A 192 -16.16 -9.55 13.47
N THR A 193 -16.26 -8.64 12.50
CA THR A 193 -17.51 -7.92 12.21
C THR A 193 -18.60 -8.81 11.62
N GLY A 194 -18.24 -9.98 11.08
CA GLY A 194 -19.14 -10.88 10.34
C GLY A 194 -19.49 -10.41 8.93
N LYS A 195 -19.00 -9.23 8.50
CA LYS A 195 -19.30 -8.63 7.19
C LYS A 195 -18.34 -9.06 6.09
N VAL A 196 -17.13 -9.47 6.45
CA VAL A 196 -16.10 -9.94 5.52
C VAL A 196 -15.79 -11.41 5.81
N PRO A 197 -16.11 -12.35 4.89
CA PRO A 197 -15.84 -13.76 5.09
C PRO A 197 -14.34 -14.06 5.19
N GLN A 198 -13.94 -14.90 6.13
CA GLN A 198 -12.53 -15.23 6.36
C GLN A 198 -11.82 -15.80 5.12
N GLN A 199 -12.51 -16.62 4.32
CA GLN A 199 -11.95 -17.21 3.10
C GLN A 199 -11.59 -16.18 2.01
N ASP A 200 -12.15 -14.98 2.09
CA ASP A 200 -11.91 -13.92 1.12
C ASP A 200 -10.76 -12.98 1.54
N VAL A 201 -10.26 -13.15 2.78
CA VAL A 201 -9.22 -12.27 3.33
C VAL A 201 -7.82 -12.83 3.08
N VAL A 202 -6.95 -12.00 2.54
CA VAL A 202 -5.52 -12.27 2.34
C VAL A 202 -4.72 -11.23 3.11
N VAL A 203 -3.64 -11.65 3.78
CA VAL A 203 -2.80 -10.76 4.58
C VAL A 203 -1.39 -10.71 4.02
N ALA A 204 -0.80 -9.51 3.95
CA ALA A 204 0.58 -9.30 3.54
C ALA A 204 1.26 -8.21 4.37
N GLY A 205 2.53 -8.41 4.70
CA GLY A 205 3.39 -7.41 5.32
C GLY A 205 4.50 -7.00 4.37
N PHE A 206 4.62 -5.71 4.08
CA PHE A 206 5.63 -5.15 3.17
C PHE A 206 6.80 -4.51 3.92
N GLY A 207 6.67 -4.30 5.24
CA GLY A 207 7.67 -3.57 6.00
C GLY A 207 7.87 -2.16 5.43
N GLN A 208 9.13 -1.78 5.25
CA GLN A 208 9.56 -0.48 4.71
C GLN A 208 9.82 -0.48 3.20
N HIS A 209 9.57 -1.62 2.52
CA HIS A 209 10.09 -1.90 1.18
C HIS A 209 9.13 -1.49 0.05
N ASP A 210 7.96 -0.96 0.40
CA ASP A 210 6.97 -0.44 -0.55
C ASP A 210 6.47 0.95 -0.07
N PRO A 211 7.33 1.98 -0.08
CA PRO A 211 6.99 3.31 0.38
C PRO A 211 6.21 4.08 -0.71
N VAL A 212 5.15 4.80 -0.32
CA VAL A 212 4.41 5.72 -1.21
C VAL A 212 5.11 7.08 -1.35
N LYS A 213 6.00 7.41 -0.40
CA LYS A 213 6.84 8.62 -0.42
C LYS A 213 8.26 8.26 0.02
N PRO A 214 9.29 9.01 -0.40
CA PRO A 214 10.65 8.85 0.11
C PRO A 214 10.68 8.93 1.65
N ASN A 215 11.49 8.08 2.31
CA ASN A 215 11.62 8.04 3.76
C ASN A 215 12.60 9.13 4.31
N ASP A 216 12.56 10.33 3.76
CA ASP A 216 13.52 11.41 3.98
C ASP A 216 13.11 12.42 5.07
N ASN A 217 11.80 12.54 5.32
CA ASN A 217 11.27 13.45 6.33
C ASN A 217 10.11 12.82 7.12
N THR A 218 9.70 13.49 8.21
CA THR A 218 8.68 12.99 9.15
C THR A 218 7.31 12.82 8.50
N ASP A 219 6.93 13.75 7.62
CA ASP A 219 5.61 13.71 6.97
C ASP A 219 5.53 12.57 5.95
N ASN A 220 6.56 12.38 5.14
CA ASN A 220 6.66 11.26 4.21
C ASN A 220 6.66 9.92 4.95
N LYS A 221 7.42 9.80 6.03
CA LYS A 221 7.42 8.61 6.90
C LYS A 221 6.04 8.33 7.48
N ARG A 222 5.28 9.38 7.86
CA ARG A 222 3.92 9.23 8.35
C ARG A 222 3.00 8.64 7.29
N MET A 223 3.13 9.06 6.03
CA MET A 223 2.36 8.52 4.90
C MET A 223 2.73 7.07 4.59
N ASN A 224 4.00 6.69 4.80
CA ASN A 224 4.45 5.32 4.60
C ASN A 224 3.92 4.36 5.67
N ARG A 225 3.67 4.83 6.92
CA ARG A 225 3.04 4.04 7.98
C ARG A 225 1.54 3.97 7.77
N ARG A 226 1.08 2.92 7.10
CA ARG A 226 -0.31 2.74 6.71
C ARG A 226 -0.71 1.26 6.64
N VAL A 227 -2.02 1.03 6.63
CA VAL A 227 -2.61 -0.22 6.18
C VAL A 227 -3.45 0.07 4.96
N GLU A 228 -3.22 -0.69 3.90
CA GLU A 228 -4.01 -0.68 2.68
C GLU A 228 -4.91 -1.90 2.68
N ILE A 229 -6.19 -1.70 2.39
CA ILE A 229 -7.16 -2.77 2.22
C ILE A 229 -7.63 -2.71 0.77
N PHE A 230 -7.03 -3.55 -0.07
CA PHE A 230 -7.46 -3.67 -1.46
C PHE A 230 -8.64 -4.65 -1.53
N VAL A 231 -9.73 -4.17 -2.09
CA VAL A 231 -10.96 -4.94 -2.29
C VAL A 231 -11.11 -5.17 -3.78
N ALA A 232 -10.97 -6.43 -4.19
CA ALA A 232 -11.13 -6.79 -5.60
C ALA A 232 -12.61 -6.74 -5.99
N ASP A 233 -12.88 -6.41 -7.25
CA ASP A 233 -14.20 -6.52 -7.82
C ASP A 233 -14.73 -7.96 -7.75
N ALA A 234 -16.03 -8.12 -7.64
CA ALA A 234 -16.65 -9.43 -7.72
C ALA A 234 -16.36 -10.10 -9.08
N ALA A 235 -16.09 -11.39 -9.08
CA ALA A 235 -15.87 -12.14 -10.31
C ALA A 235 -17.10 -11.99 -11.25
N GLY A 236 -16.91 -11.32 -12.39
CA GLY A 236 -17.97 -11.03 -13.36
C GLY A 236 -18.41 -9.55 -13.42
N SER A 237 -17.88 -8.67 -12.59
CA SER A 237 -18.14 -7.22 -12.62
C SER A 237 -17.16 -6.43 -13.51
N ALA A 238 -16.48 -7.11 -14.47
CA ALA A 238 -15.66 -6.40 -15.45
C ALA A 238 -16.51 -5.30 -16.10
N SER A 239 -16.14 -4.05 -15.89
CA SER A 239 -16.81 -2.85 -16.32
C SER A 239 -17.23 -2.94 -17.80
N LYS A 240 -18.54 -2.77 -18.02
CA LYS A 240 -19.04 -2.43 -19.36
C LYS A 240 -18.67 -1.01 -19.72
#